data_0bb3f741c5ea661a8aeb49d561b6b050
#
_entry.id   0bb3f741c5ea661a8aeb49d561b6b050
#
_cell.length_a   1.000
_cell.length_b   1.000
_cell.length_c   1.000
_cell.angle_alpha   90.00
_cell.angle_beta   90.00
_cell.angle_gamma   90.00
#
_symmetry.space_group_name_H-M   'P 1'
#
loop_
_entity.id
_entity.type
_entity.pdbx_description
1 polymer ?
#
loop_
_entity_poly.entity_id
_entity_poly.type
_entity_poly.pdbx_seq_one_letter_code
_entity_poly.pdbx_strand_id
1 'polypeptide(L)'
;MKKDFPILNQKIYGKPLVYLDNASTTQKPKVVIDALVNYYSKYNANVHRGVYFLSAKANDLFESAREKTRIFINANSKREIIFTKGTTDGINLVASNFHKDDEIIISEMEHHSNLVPWQMLAYRK
;
A
#
# COMPACT_ATOMS: atom_id res chain seq x y z
N MET A 1 17.48 1.89 -13.67
CA MET A 1 16.09 1.40 -13.54
C MET A 1 15.97 -0.12 -13.76
N LYS A 2 16.14 -0.70 -14.98
CA LYS A 2 15.93 -2.16 -15.14
C LYS A 2 16.79 -3.01 -14.21
N LYS A 3 18.03 -2.61 -13.95
CA LYS A 3 18.97 -3.28 -13.04
C LYS A 3 18.46 -3.41 -11.59
N ASP A 4 17.58 -2.50 -11.19
CA ASP A 4 17.08 -2.43 -9.82
C ASP A 4 15.96 -3.44 -9.54
N PHE A 5 15.44 -4.08 -10.61
CA PHE A 5 14.36 -5.07 -10.55
C PHE A 5 14.87 -6.46 -10.90
N PRO A 6 15.19 -7.31 -9.91
CA PRO A 6 15.79 -8.63 -10.15
C PRO A 6 14.99 -9.52 -11.09
N ILE A 7 13.67 -9.47 -11.00
CA ILE A 7 12.76 -10.27 -11.84
C ILE A 7 12.93 -9.99 -13.35
N LEU A 8 13.30 -8.76 -13.72
CA LEU A 8 13.46 -8.37 -15.13
C LEU A 8 14.77 -8.89 -15.76
N ASN A 9 15.63 -9.52 -14.97
CA ASN A 9 16.87 -10.13 -15.48
C ASN A 9 16.67 -11.53 -16.05
N GLN A 10 15.45 -12.06 -15.99
CA GLN A 10 15.11 -13.39 -16.49
C GLN A 10 14.99 -13.42 -18.01
N LYS A 11 15.16 -14.60 -18.58
CA LYS A 11 14.82 -14.93 -19.96
C LYS A 11 13.64 -15.87 -19.99
N ILE A 12 12.66 -15.59 -20.81
CA ILE A 12 11.50 -16.45 -21.06
C ILE A 12 11.58 -16.93 -22.51
N TYR A 13 11.61 -18.24 -22.70
CA TYR A 13 11.84 -18.85 -24.03
C TYR A 13 13.09 -18.34 -24.73
N GLY A 14 14.18 -18.13 -23.99
CA GLY A 14 15.45 -17.62 -24.49
C GLY A 14 15.51 -16.10 -24.78
N LYS A 15 14.41 -15.38 -24.65
CA LYS A 15 14.31 -13.92 -24.88
C LYS A 15 14.26 -13.17 -23.54
N PRO A 16 14.80 -11.93 -23.45
CA PRO A 16 14.67 -11.11 -22.26
C PRO A 16 13.21 -10.90 -21.87
N LEU A 17 12.91 -10.98 -20.57
CA LEU A 17 11.56 -10.70 -20.06
C LEU A 17 11.13 -9.27 -20.39
N VAL A 18 9.95 -9.14 -20.99
CA VAL A 18 9.17 -7.89 -21.10
C VAL A 18 7.96 -8.03 -20.22
N TYR A 19 7.80 -7.11 -19.25
CA TYR A 19 6.68 -7.10 -18.31
C TYR A 19 5.90 -5.78 -18.46
N LEU A 20 4.64 -5.88 -18.87
CA LEU A 20 3.79 -4.72 -19.18
C LEU A 20 2.56 -4.62 -18.28
N ASP A 21 2.47 -5.45 -17.24
CA ASP A 21 1.30 -5.55 -16.34
C ASP A 21 1.56 -4.94 -14.95
N ASN A 22 2.34 -3.86 -14.86
CA ASN A 22 2.59 -3.17 -13.60
C ASN A 22 1.34 -2.51 -12.99
N ALA A 23 0.32 -2.22 -13.81
CA ALA A 23 -0.94 -1.68 -13.33
C ALA A 23 -1.68 -2.67 -12.43
N SER A 24 -1.63 -3.96 -12.76
CA SER A 24 -2.20 -5.05 -11.95
C SER A 24 -1.26 -5.44 -10.81
N THR A 25 -0.01 -5.71 -11.11
CA THR A 25 0.99 -6.12 -10.12
C THR A 25 2.32 -5.43 -10.39
N THR A 26 2.65 -4.43 -9.60
CA THR A 26 3.92 -3.69 -9.70
C THR A 26 5.09 -4.56 -9.26
N GLN A 27 6.11 -4.68 -10.09
CA GLN A 27 7.34 -5.38 -9.75
C GLN A 27 8.12 -4.63 -8.65
N LYS A 28 8.79 -5.40 -7.80
CA LYS A 28 9.49 -4.85 -6.63
C LYS A 28 10.97 -4.63 -6.94
N PRO A 29 11.52 -3.45 -6.70
CA PRO A 29 12.96 -3.23 -6.81
C PRO A 29 13.69 -3.97 -5.68
N LYS A 30 14.96 -4.26 -5.92
CA LYS A 30 15.81 -5.00 -4.96
C LYS A 30 15.81 -4.36 -3.57
N VAL A 31 15.82 -3.04 -3.46
CA VAL A 31 15.81 -2.33 -2.18
C VAL A 31 14.57 -2.65 -1.34
N VAL A 32 13.41 -2.85 -1.97
CA VAL A 32 12.16 -3.23 -1.28
C VAL A 32 12.24 -4.69 -0.83
N ILE A 33 12.73 -5.58 -1.69
CA ILE A 33 12.90 -7.00 -1.37
C ILE A 33 13.86 -7.15 -0.19
N ASP A 34 15.01 -6.47 -0.24
CA ASP A 34 16.03 -6.52 0.81
C ASP A 34 15.49 -5.94 2.14
N ALA A 35 14.68 -4.89 2.09
CA ALA A 35 14.04 -4.33 3.28
C ALA A 35 13.10 -5.33 3.96
N LEU A 36 12.28 -6.06 3.17
CA LEU A 36 11.41 -7.11 3.69
C LEU A 36 12.21 -8.28 4.29
N VAL A 37 13.23 -8.76 3.59
CA VAL A 37 14.11 -9.83 4.08
C VAL A 37 14.79 -9.41 5.38
N ASN A 38 15.34 -8.20 5.42
CA ASN A 38 16.01 -7.67 6.61
C ASN A 38 15.05 -7.52 7.80
N TYR A 39 13.83 -7.03 7.55
CA TYR A 39 12.83 -6.90 8.60
C TYR A 39 12.45 -8.26 9.20
N TYR A 40 12.04 -9.21 8.37
CA TYR A 40 11.63 -10.53 8.85
C TYR A 40 12.77 -11.33 9.47
N SER A 41 13.99 -11.14 9.00
CA SER A 41 15.17 -11.87 9.52
C SER A 41 15.70 -11.30 10.84
N LYS A 42 15.46 -10.01 11.15
CA LYS A 42 16.15 -9.34 12.25
C LYS A 42 15.26 -8.58 13.22
N TYR A 43 14.09 -8.07 12.78
CA TYR A 43 13.32 -7.10 13.55
C TYR A 43 11.84 -7.43 13.67
N ASN A 44 11.38 -8.55 13.09
CA ASN A 44 9.98 -8.91 13.11
C ASN A 44 9.47 -9.09 14.54
N ALA A 45 8.64 -8.16 14.99
CA ALA A 45 8.03 -8.16 16.31
C ALA A 45 6.71 -7.40 16.30
N ASN A 46 5.95 -7.53 17.39
CA ASN A 46 4.71 -6.78 17.58
C ASN A 46 5.00 -5.28 17.66
N VAL A 47 4.24 -4.49 16.92
CA VAL A 47 4.30 -3.02 16.90
C VAL A 47 3.39 -2.47 18.00
N HIS A 48 3.72 -1.32 18.57
CA HIS A 48 2.99 -0.48 19.54
C HIS A 48 3.09 -0.86 21.02
N ARG A 49 2.92 -2.10 21.43
CA ARG A 49 2.74 -2.43 22.87
C ARG A 49 3.84 -3.26 23.51
N GLY A 50 4.90 -3.58 22.80
CA GLY A 50 6.00 -4.34 23.35
C GLY A 50 7.00 -3.44 24.09
N VAL A 51 7.45 -3.88 25.26
CA VAL A 51 8.45 -3.18 26.09
C VAL A 51 9.86 -3.75 25.92
N TYR A 52 10.10 -4.50 24.83
CA TYR A 52 11.39 -5.14 24.56
C TYR A 52 12.01 -4.59 23.27
N PHE A 53 13.31 -4.76 23.10
CA PHE A 53 14.12 -4.17 22.03
C PHE A 53 13.55 -4.37 20.62
N LEU A 54 13.17 -5.59 20.26
CA LEU A 54 12.65 -5.85 18.90
C LEU A 54 11.34 -5.13 18.63
N SER A 55 10.44 -5.05 19.61
CA SER A 55 9.17 -4.32 19.48
C SER A 55 9.40 -2.82 19.33
N ALA A 56 10.31 -2.23 20.12
CA ALA A 56 10.68 -0.83 19.96
C ALA A 56 11.24 -0.56 18.57
N LYS A 57 12.15 -1.43 18.10
CA LYS A 57 12.77 -1.30 16.77
C LYS A 57 11.74 -1.46 15.64
N ALA A 58 10.83 -2.41 15.73
CA ALA A 58 9.74 -2.58 14.76
C ALA A 58 8.81 -1.36 14.72
N ASN A 59 8.47 -0.81 15.89
CA ASN A 59 7.67 0.40 16.01
C ASN A 59 8.37 1.62 15.39
N ASP A 60 9.65 1.81 15.65
CA ASP A 60 10.43 2.92 15.06
C ASP A 60 10.47 2.84 13.54
N LEU A 61 10.63 1.64 12.99
CA LEU A 61 10.61 1.41 11.54
C LEU A 61 9.24 1.74 10.95
N PHE A 62 8.17 1.31 11.61
CA PHE A 62 6.79 1.56 11.18
C PHE A 62 6.45 3.06 11.20
N GLU A 63 6.74 3.74 12.31
CA GLU A 63 6.48 5.18 12.45
C GLU A 63 7.36 6.02 11.52
N SER A 64 8.61 5.60 11.28
CA SER A 64 9.48 6.23 10.29
C SER A 64 8.94 6.09 8.86
N ALA A 65 8.36 4.93 8.51
CA ALA A 65 7.71 4.75 7.20
C ALA A 65 6.49 5.66 7.07
N ARG A 66 5.67 5.78 8.13
CA ARG A 66 4.52 6.68 8.18
C ARG A 66 4.94 8.14 7.98
N GLU A 67 5.98 8.58 8.66
CA GLU A 67 6.49 9.95 8.55
C GLU A 67 7.05 10.24 7.13
N LYS A 68 7.79 9.30 6.55
CA LYS A 68 8.26 9.44 5.16
C LYS A 68 7.12 9.54 4.17
N THR A 69 6.06 8.77 4.36
CA THR A 69 4.85 8.83 3.53
C THR A 69 4.17 10.20 3.70
N ARG A 70 4.03 10.69 4.94
CA ARG A 70 3.49 12.02 5.22
C ARG A 70 4.23 13.11 4.44
N ILE A 71 5.55 13.11 4.51
CA ILE A 71 6.38 14.09 3.80
C ILE A 71 6.20 13.97 2.28
N PHE A 72 6.20 12.75 1.76
CA PHE A 72 6.11 12.48 0.33
C PHE A 72 4.80 12.99 -0.29
N ILE A 73 3.67 12.82 0.41
CA ILE A 73 2.35 13.28 -0.07
C ILE A 73 1.99 14.68 0.44
N ASN A 74 2.90 15.35 1.16
CA ASN A 74 2.70 16.69 1.73
C ASN A 74 1.49 16.78 2.68
N ALA A 75 1.25 15.74 3.47
CA ALA A 75 0.21 15.76 4.50
C ALA A 75 0.65 16.60 5.72
N ASN A 76 -0.30 17.26 6.40
CA ASN A 76 -0.01 18.12 7.54
C ASN A 76 0.43 17.32 8.77
N SER A 77 -0.14 16.14 8.98
CA SER A 77 0.11 15.30 10.15
C SER A 77 0.28 13.83 9.77
N LYS A 78 1.16 13.10 10.49
CA LYS A 78 1.26 11.65 10.38
C LYS A 78 -0.03 10.91 10.77
N ARG A 79 -0.96 11.56 11.47
CA ARG A 79 -2.27 11.02 11.79
C ARG A 79 -3.18 10.90 10.57
N GLU A 80 -2.89 11.64 9.50
CA GLU A 80 -3.60 11.55 8.22
C GLU A 80 -3.15 10.33 7.38
N ILE A 81 -2.11 9.62 7.81
CA ILE A 81 -1.58 8.46 7.09
C ILE A 81 -2.13 7.18 7.70
N ILE A 82 -2.94 6.49 6.93
CA ILE A 82 -3.49 5.18 7.29
C ILE A 82 -3.00 4.16 6.27
N PHE A 83 -2.27 3.14 6.73
CA PHE A 83 -1.87 2.01 5.89
C PHE A 83 -3.01 1.00 5.79
N THR A 84 -3.41 0.69 4.57
CA THR A 84 -4.46 -0.28 4.25
C THR A 84 -3.88 -1.47 3.48
N LYS A 85 -4.66 -2.53 3.30
CA LYS A 85 -4.26 -3.72 2.56
C LYS A 85 -4.21 -3.50 1.04
N GLY A 86 -4.75 -2.39 0.57
CA GLY A 86 -4.80 -2.01 -0.84
C GLY A 86 -5.91 -1.01 -1.11
N THR A 87 -6.07 -0.62 -2.39
CA THR A 87 -7.03 0.40 -2.83
C THR A 87 -8.47 0.05 -2.45
N THR A 88 -8.88 -1.20 -2.60
CA THR A 88 -10.23 -1.65 -2.23
C THR A 88 -10.52 -1.42 -0.74
N ASP A 89 -9.57 -1.75 0.12
CA ASP A 89 -9.70 -1.55 1.58
C ASP A 89 -9.74 -0.04 1.91
N GLY A 90 -8.88 0.75 1.28
CA GLY A 90 -8.87 2.22 1.44
C GLY A 90 -10.19 2.86 1.02
N ILE A 91 -10.75 2.50 -0.13
CA ILE A 91 -12.02 3.05 -0.60
C ILE A 91 -13.17 2.62 0.32
N ASN A 92 -13.23 1.37 0.75
CA ASN A 92 -14.26 0.92 1.71
C ASN A 92 -14.14 1.64 3.06
N LEU A 93 -12.93 1.90 3.54
CA LEU A 93 -12.71 2.69 4.75
C LEU A 93 -13.27 4.10 4.60
N VAL A 94 -13.01 4.77 3.46
CA VAL A 94 -13.57 6.10 3.17
C VAL A 94 -15.09 6.02 3.06
N ALA A 95 -15.62 5.07 2.27
CA ALA A 95 -17.05 4.91 2.06
C ALA A 95 -17.84 4.70 3.36
N SER A 96 -17.24 4.01 4.36
CA SER A 96 -17.88 3.78 5.65
C SER A 96 -18.10 5.05 6.48
N ASN A 97 -17.40 6.15 6.14
CA ASN A 97 -17.46 7.44 6.85
C ASN A 97 -18.32 8.49 6.14
N PHE A 98 -18.92 8.18 4.99
CA PHE A 98 -19.80 9.11 4.29
C PHE A 98 -21.19 9.18 4.94
N HIS A 99 -21.79 10.36 4.93
CA HIS A 99 -23.14 10.61 5.43
C HIS A 99 -24.20 10.40 4.35
N LYS A 100 -25.47 10.30 4.79
CA LYS A 100 -26.61 9.99 3.89
C LYS A 100 -26.78 11.00 2.75
N ASP A 101 -26.47 12.26 3.00
CA ASP A 101 -26.72 13.36 2.07
C ASP A 101 -25.45 13.77 1.28
N ASP A 102 -24.35 13.01 1.43
CA ASP A 102 -23.12 13.25 0.66
C ASP A 102 -23.31 12.79 -0.79
N GLU A 103 -22.80 13.57 -1.72
CA GLU A 103 -22.79 13.27 -3.15
C GLU A 103 -21.40 12.79 -3.58
N ILE A 104 -21.37 11.75 -4.40
CA ILE A 104 -20.12 11.13 -4.88
C ILE A 104 -20.17 11.08 -6.41
N ILE A 105 -19.19 11.72 -7.03
CA ILE A 105 -19.01 11.68 -8.48
C ILE A 105 -17.95 10.62 -8.82
N ILE A 106 -18.30 9.68 -9.68
CA ILE A 106 -17.40 8.65 -10.19
C ILE A 106 -17.45 8.66 -11.73
N SER A 107 -16.36 8.25 -12.37
CA SER A 107 -16.35 8.09 -13.82
C SER A 107 -16.97 6.73 -14.23
N GLU A 108 -17.41 6.61 -15.46
CA GLU A 108 -17.96 5.35 -15.99
C GLU A 108 -16.89 4.27 -16.17
N MET A 109 -15.63 4.68 -16.33
CA MET A 109 -14.49 3.79 -16.60
C MET A 109 -13.74 3.35 -15.34
N GLU A 110 -14.36 3.45 -14.16
CA GLU A 110 -13.73 3.09 -12.90
C GLU A 110 -13.48 1.58 -12.78
N HIS A 111 -12.40 1.24 -12.11
CA HIS A 111 -12.18 -0.13 -11.66
C HIS A 111 -13.25 -0.53 -10.63
N HIS A 112 -13.68 -1.79 -10.61
CA HIS A 112 -14.70 -2.29 -9.68
C HIS A 112 -14.45 -1.94 -8.21
N SER A 113 -13.18 -1.86 -7.78
CA SER A 113 -12.83 -1.44 -6.42
C SER A 113 -13.22 0.01 -6.09
N ASN A 114 -13.39 0.86 -7.11
CA ASN A 114 -13.86 2.24 -6.97
C ASN A 114 -15.29 2.46 -7.51
N LEU A 115 -16.00 1.42 -7.83
CA LEU A 115 -17.41 1.47 -8.23
C LEU A 115 -18.30 0.79 -7.19
N VAL A 116 -18.04 -0.47 -6.89
CA VAL A 116 -18.89 -1.32 -6.04
C VAL A 116 -19.06 -0.77 -4.61
N PRO A 117 -18.04 -0.27 -3.90
CA PRO A 117 -18.23 0.28 -2.57
C PRO A 117 -19.23 1.44 -2.51
N TRP A 118 -19.22 2.29 -3.51
CA TRP A 118 -20.16 3.43 -3.61
C TRP A 118 -21.58 2.99 -3.92
N GLN A 119 -21.75 2.01 -4.82
CA GLN A 119 -23.05 1.40 -5.08
C GLN A 119 -23.60 0.74 -3.81
N MET A 120 -22.78 -0.04 -3.10
CA MET A 120 -23.20 -0.66 -1.83
C MET A 120 -23.58 0.38 -0.77
N LEU A 121 -22.87 1.50 -0.72
CA LEU A 121 -23.20 2.61 0.17
C LEU A 121 -24.57 3.19 -0.18
N ALA A 122 -24.83 3.46 -1.46
CA ALA A 122 -26.09 3.99 -1.93
C ALA A 122 -27.30 3.07 -1.63
N TYR A 123 -27.11 1.75 -1.66
CA TYR A 123 -28.16 0.78 -1.30
C TYR A 123 -28.42 0.68 0.21
N ARG A 124 -27.46 1.06 1.04
CA ARG A 124 -27.59 0.98 2.52
C ARG A 124 -28.21 2.21 3.14
N LYS A 125 -28.29 3.29 2.40
CA LYS A 125 -28.79 4.60 2.84
C LYS A 125 -30.10 4.97 2.17
#